data_c0417e834c640a216fafb966871a0c54
#
_entry.id   c0417e834c640a216fafb966871a0c54
#
_cell.length_a   1.000
_cell.length_b   1.000
_cell.length_c   1.000
_cell.angle_alpha   90.00
_cell.angle_beta   90.00
_cell.angle_gamma   90.00
#
_symmetry.space_group_name_H-M   'P 1'
#
loop_
_entity.id
_entity.type
_entity.pdbx_description
1 polymer ?
#
loop_
_entity_poly.entity_id
_entity_poly.type
_entity_poly.pdbx_seq_one_letter_code
_entity_poly.pdbx_strand_id
1 'polypeptide(L)'
;MSACAETGGVARVADTVRLRLRITGLVQGVGFRPEVARIAADHGVAGFVLNASGAVYCEFEGPGERVAAALARLRDAPPPLARIDAIDVETTAPQGDTTFAIRHSDDATTTSARTLVSPDIAICADCLRELFDPSDRRYLHPFITCTNCGPRYTVITDLPYDRPATTMADFAMCQACADEYADPADRRYHAQTIACPHCGPTLSWYGPGGGPPVAAAAAALSGGSIVAIKGIGGYHLACRADDDAAVATLRQRKSRPAKPFAVMTADIEGARRVAEVDAAAARSLRGPAAPIVLVPARAGTLSPLVAPGLRDVGVMVAYSPVHHLLFAALGPGALVMTSANQGGSPIVYRDGDLDWIDGLADAVLTHDRPIHVPCEDSVVAIDDDGAELPVRRSRGYAPLPVGLGGAAGNRPTVLAT
;
A
#
# COMPACT_ATOMS: atom_id res chain seq x y z
N MET A 1 59.30 -31.43 42.40
CA MET A 1 59.21 -31.34 40.96
C MET A 1 57.81 -31.79 40.58
N SER A 2 56.91 -30.84 40.41
CA SER A 2 55.52 -31.11 40.06
C SER A 2 55.23 -30.32 38.77
N ALA A 3 54.97 -31.03 37.67
CA ALA A 3 54.64 -30.43 36.39
C ALA A 3 53.18 -30.06 36.32
N CYS A 4 52.90 -28.76 36.21
CA CYS A 4 51.58 -28.26 35.81
C CYS A 4 51.34 -28.61 34.32
N ALA A 5 50.31 -29.38 34.07
CA ALA A 5 49.78 -29.58 32.72
C ALA A 5 48.82 -28.42 32.43
N GLU A 6 49.20 -27.56 31.52
CA GLU A 6 48.28 -26.57 30.89
C GLU A 6 47.35 -27.31 29.94
N THR A 7 46.08 -27.41 30.32
CA THR A 7 45.01 -27.81 29.40
C THR A 7 44.63 -26.60 28.53
N GLY A 8 45.26 -26.47 27.38
CA GLY A 8 44.84 -25.55 26.35
C GLY A 8 43.47 -25.98 25.81
N GLY A 9 42.42 -25.20 26.22
CA GLY A 9 41.09 -25.31 25.66
C GLY A 9 41.15 -24.90 24.19
N VAL A 10 41.09 -25.85 23.26
CA VAL A 10 40.85 -25.58 21.86
C VAL A 10 39.44 -25.05 21.75
N ALA A 11 39.29 -23.73 21.53
CA ALA A 11 38.03 -23.14 21.13
C ALA A 11 37.55 -23.89 19.88
N ARG A 12 36.43 -24.61 19.99
CA ARG A 12 35.77 -25.19 18.82
C ARG A 12 35.47 -24.03 17.87
N VAL A 13 36.12 -24.02 16.71
CA VAL A 13 35.70 -23.18 15.59
C VAL A 13 34.29 -23.66 15.28
N ALA A 14 33.27 -22.79 15.52
CA ALA A 14 31.92 -23.14 15.20
C ALA A 14 31.83 -23.44 13.69
N ASP A 15 31.34 -24.65 13.35
CA ASP A 15 31.25 -25.09 11.95
C ASP A 15 30.41 -24.07 11.18
N THR A 16 31.01 -23.43 10.20
CA THR A 16 30.31 -22.50 9.31
C THR A 16 29.35 -23.28 8.42
N VAL A 17 28.10 -22.90 8.43
CA VAL A 17 27.02 -23.49 7.64
C VAL A 17 26.50 -22.45 6.65
N ARG A 18 26.13 -22.89 5.45
CA ARG A 18 25.43 -22.10 4.46
C ARG A 18 24.08 -22.73 4.12
N LEU A 19 23.00 -21.98 4.30
CA LEU A 19 21.64 -22.37 3.88
C LEU A 19 21.21 -21.50 2.72
N ARG A 20 20.69 -22.16 1.68
CA ARG A 20 19.96 -21.51 0.58
C ARG A 20 18.48 -21.69 0.82
N LEU A 21 17.75 -20.55 0.77
CA LEU A 21 16.32 -20.47 1.00
C LEU A 21 15.64 -20.04 -0.28
N ARG A 22 14.56 -20.74 -0.66
CA ARG A 22 13.60 -20.30 -1.67
C ARG A 22 12.28 -20.04 -0.97
N ILE A 23 11.84 -18.79 -0.98
CA ILE A 23 10.69 -18.33 -0.20
C ILE A 23 9.59 -17.89 -1.16
N THR A 24 8.42 -18.51 -1.04
CA THR A 24 7.25 -18.24 -1.88
C THR A 24 6.10 -17.66 -1.06
N GLY A 25 5.18 -16.97 -1.75
CA GLY A 25 4.05 -16.29 -1.12
C GLY A 25 4.01 -14.81 -1.50
N LEU A 26 3.35 -13.99 -0.68
CA LEU A 26 3.37 -12.55 -0.78
C LEU A 26 4.63 -12.02 -0.08
N VAL A 27 5.76 -12.05 -0.79
CA VAL A 27 7.10 -11.73 -0.26
C VAL A 27 7.81 -10.62 -1.05
N GLN A 28 7.15 -10.04 -2.06
CA GLN A 28 7.66 -8.89 -2.81
C GLN A 28 6.76 -7.67 -2.60
N GLY A 29 7.36 -6.47 -2.51
CA GLY A 29 6.62 -5.23 -2.27
C GLY A 29 6.11 -5.04 -0.83
N VAL A 30 6.52 -5.88 0.11
CA VAL A 30 6.08 -5.91 1.51
C VAL A 30 7.22 -5.68 2.51
N GLY A 31 8.32 -5.09 2.07
CA GLY A 31 9.50 -4.85 2.92
C GLY A 31 10.29 -6.12 3.25
N PHE A 32 10.12 -7.20 2.49
CA PHE A 32 10.68 -8.51 2.82
C PHE A 32 12.22 -8.52 2.77
N ARG A 33 12.83 -8.06 1.66
CA ARG A 33 14.30 -8.00 1.52
C ARG A 33 14.98 -7.15 2.60
N PRO A 34 14.50 -5.92 2.91
CA PRO A 34 15.00 -5.14 4.03
C PRO A 34 14.93 -5.85 5.39
N GLU A 35 13.84 -6.55 5.67
CA GLU A 35 13.72 -7.30 6.94
C GLU A 35 14.66 -8.48 7.02
N VAL A 36 14.83 -9.24 5.92
CA VAL A 36 15.83 -10.33 5.87
C VAL A 36 17.24 -9.79 6.13
N ALA A 37 17.59 -8.63 5.57
CA ALA A 37 18.88 -8.00 5.82
C ALA A 37 19.05 -7.57 7.29
N ARG A 38 18.00 -7.07 7.95
CA ARG A 38 18.03 -6.76 9.40
C ARG A 38 18.19 -8.03 10.23
N ILE A 39 17.43 -9.08 9.92
CA ILE A 39 17.57 -10.39 10.59
C ILE A 39 19.00 -10.89 10.46
N ALA A 40 19.59 -10.79 9.29
CA ALA A 40 20.99 -11.20 9.08
C ALA A 40 21.96 -10.39 9.93
N ALA A 41 21.78 -9.08 10.01
CA ALA A 41 22.61 -8.19 10.85
C ALA A 41 22.45 -8.51 12.34
N ASP A 42 21.20 -8.67 12.83
CA ASP A 42 20.88 -8.97 14.23
C ASP A 42 21.50 -10.29 14.70
N HIS A 43 21.57 -11.29 13.81
CA HIS A 43 22.15 -12.60 14.12
C HIS A 43 23.61 -12.74 13.69
N GLY A 44 24.20 -11.70 13.07
CA GLY A 44 25.60 -11.73 12.62
C GLY A 44 25.87 -12.84 11.61
N VAL A 45 24.96 -13.03 10.64
CA VAL A 45 25.12 -13.95 9.51
C VAL A 45 25.38 -13.18 8.22
N ALA A 46 26.21 -13.76 7.35
CA ALA A 46 26.54 -13.21 6.04
C ALA A 46 25.66 -13.82 4.94
N GLY A 47 25.81 -13.34 3.70
CA GLY A 47 25.09 -13.88 2.54
C GLY A 47 24.38 -12.82 1.73
N PHE A 48 23.21 -13.17 1.19
CA PHE A 48 22.43 -12.21 0.39
C PHE A 48 20.94 -12.56 0.33
N VAL A 49 20.15 -11.57 -0.10
CA VAL A 49 18.76 -11.76 -0.49
C VAL A 49 18.48 -11.05 -1.81
N LEU A 50 17.68 -11.66 -2.69
CA LEU A 50 17.24 -11.07 -3.95
C LEU A 50 15.81 -11.50 -4.31
N ASN A 51 15.12 -10.68 -5.12
CA ASN A 51 13.89 -11.09 -5.78
C ASN A 51 14.22 -11.84 -7.07
N ALA A 52 13.46 -12.88 -7.35
CA ALA A 52 13.46 -13.55 -8.64
C ALA A 52 12.02 -13.89 -9.04
N SER A 53 11.82 -14.34 -10.27
CA SER A 53 10.49 -14.72 -10.75
C SER A 53 9.88 -15.80 -9.85
N GLY A 54 8.76 -15.50 -9.23
CA GLY A 54 7.96 -16.41 -8.39
C GLY A 54 8.44 -16.62 -6.95
N ALA A 55 9.58 -16.04 -6.52
CA ALA A 55 10.11 -16.26 -5.17
C ALA A 55 11.07 -15.15 -4.72
N VAL A 56 11.41 -15.17 -3.44
CA VAL A 56 12.59 -14.52 -2.89
C VAL A 56 13.64 -15.60 -2.63
N TYR A 57 14.86 -15.39 -3.10
CA TYR A 57 16.01 -16.23 -2.76
C TYR A 57 16.86 -15.54 -1.71
N CYS A 58 17.27 -16.31 -0.72
CA CYS A 58 18.11 -15.84 0.36
C CYS A 58 19.17 -16.90 0.67
N GLU A 59 20.39 -16.49 0.97
CA GLU A 59 21.41 -17.37 1.52
C GLU A 59 21.92 -16.79 2.83
N PHE A 60 21.98 -17.64 3.88
CA PHE A 60 22.56 -17.31 5.18
C PHE A 60 23.83 -18.15 5.37
N GLU A 61 24.95 -17.51 5.70
CA GLU A 61 26.22 -18.14 6.00
C GLU A 61 26.78 -17.65 7.33
N GLY A 62 27.25 -18.59 8.17
CA GLY A 62 27.83 -18.29 9.47
C GLY A 62 27.81 -19.47 10.42
N PRO A 63 28.06 -19.25 11.73
CA PRO A 63 27.95 -20.29 12.75
C PRO A 63 26.57 -20.93 12.76
N GLY A 64 26.49 -22.26 12.76
CA GLY A 64 25.25 -23.02 12.61
C GLY A 64 24.11 -22.57 13.52
N GLU A 65 24.40 -22.26 14.77
CA GLU A 65 23.41 -21.74 15.75
C GLU A 65 22.83 -20.39 15.32
N ARG A 66 23.66 -19.48 14.79
CA ARG A 66 23.22 -18.15 14.32
C ARG A 66 22.37 -18.25 13.07
N VAL A 67 22.79 -19.11 12.13
CA VAL A 67 22.02 -19.36 10.90
C VAL A 67 20.66 -19.98 11.22
N ALA A 68 20.61 -20.94 12.16
CA ALA A 68 19.36 -21.54 12.61
C ALA A 68 18.44 -20.51 13.30
N ALA A 69 18.99 -19.63 14.15
CA ALA A 69 18.24 -18.56 14.81
C ALA A 69 17.69 -17.52 13.80
N ALA A 70 18.48 -17.11 12.81
CA ALA A 70 18.03 -16.22 11.74
C ALA A 70 16.87 -16.83 10.94
N LEU A 71 16.96 -18.12 10.58
CA LEU A 71 15.87 -18.83 9.90
C LEU A 71 14.61 -18.94 10.75
N ALA A 72 14.76 -19.27 12.05
CA ALA A 72 13.63 -19.33 12.98
C ALA A 72 12.94 -17.95 13.10
N ARG A 73 13.71 -16.88 13.30
CA ARG A 73 13.18 -15.51 13.36
C ARG A 73 12.41 -15.12 12.10
N LEU A 74 12.91 -15.50 10.91
CA LEU A 74 12.23 -15.24 9.64
C LEU A 74 10.88 -15.97 9.52
N ARG A 75 10.79 -17.20 10.03
CA ARG A 75 9.55 -18.01 10.05
C ARG A 75 8.53 -17.49 11.04
N ASP A 76 8.97 -17.16 12.25
CA ASP A 76 8.10 -16.87 13.39
C ASP A 76 7.56 -15.44 13.36
N ALA A 77 8.34 -14.50 12.80
CA ALA A 77 7.96 -13.10 12.73
C ALA A 77 8.39 -12.45 11.40
N PRO A 78 7.75 -12.81 10.29
CA PRO A 78 7.97 -12.16 9.00
C PRO A 78 7.49 -10.70 9.03
N PRO A 79 7.83 -9.89 8.03
CA PRO A 79 7.27 -8.54 7.89
C PRO A 79 5.75 -8.53 7.99
N PRO A 80 5.13 -7.51 8.60
CA PRO A 80 3.69 -7.51 8.90
C PRO A 80 2.76 -7.70 7.69
N LEU A 81 3.22 -7.35 6.50
CA LEU A 81 2.46 -7.45 5.25
C LEU A 81 2.83 -8.70 4.44
N ALA A 82 3.84 -9.43 4.86
CA ALA A 82 4.28 -10.64 4.17
C ALA A 82 3.36 -11.83 4.52
N ARG A 83 3.13 -12.67 3.53
CA ARG A 83 2.55 -14.00 3.72
C ARG A 83 3.48 -15.02 3.09
N ILE A 84 4.10 -15.82 3.93
CA ILE A 84 4.97 -16.91 3.49
C ILE A 84 4.11 -18.15 3.28
N ASP A 85 4.07 -18.66 2.04
CA ASP A 85 3.36 -19.88 1.70
C ASP A 85 4.27 -21.11 1.88
N ALA A 86 5.57 -20.99 1.53
CA ALA A 86 6.57 -22.03 1.76
C ALA A 86 7.99 -21.43 1.86
N ILE A 87 8.87 -22.13 2.61
CA ILE A 87 10.33 -21.92 2.64
C ILE A 87 10.99 -23.27 2.36
N ASP A 88 11.51 -23.40 1.15
CA ASP A 88 12.38 -24.52 0.79
C ASP A 88 13.80 -24.22 1.29
N VAL A 89 14.42 -25.16 1.99
CA VAL A 89 15.76 -24.99 2.61
C VAL A 89 16.69 -26.04 2.06
N GLU A 90 17.83 -25.60 1.54
CA GLU A 90 18.92 -26.46 1.05
C GLU A 90 20.21 -26.08 1.79
N THR A 91 20.97 -27.10 2.25
CA THR A 91 22.31 -26.86 2.78
C THR A 91 23.32 -26.89 1.62
N THR A 92 24.13 -25.85 1.54
CA THR A 92 25.16 -25.69 0.49
C THR A 92 26.56 -25.51 1.12
N ALA A 93 27.59 -25.61 0.31
CA ALA A 93 28.94 -25.36 0.78
C ALA A 93 29.14 -23.88 1.12
N PRO A 94 29.80 -23.55 2.25
CA PRO A 94 30.18 -22.17 2.58
C PRO A 94 31.01 -21.53 1.46
N GLN A 95 30.77 -20.24 1.20
CA GLN A 95 31.49 -19.48 0.16
C GLN A 95 32.44 -18.42 0.74
N GLY A 96 32.44 -18.25 2.07
CA GLY A 96 33.29 -17.30 2.76
C GLY A 96 32.74 -15.86 2.71
N ASP A 97 31.44 -15.71 2.54
CA ASP A 97 30.82 -14.41 2.64
C ASP A 97 31.05 -13.81 4.05
N THR A 98 31.40 -12.52 4.12
CA THR A 98 31.67 -11.80 5.37
C THR A 98 30.62 -10.71 5.69
N THR A 99 29.77 -10.37 4.72
CA THR A 99 28.74 -9.37 4.83
C THR A 99 27.42 -9.90 4.28
N PHE A 100 26.31 -9.26 4.67
CA PHE A 100 25.01 -9.55 4.07
C PHE A 100 24.60 -8.41 3.11
N ALA A 101 24.07 -8.76 1.94
CA ALA A 101 23.72 -7.81 0.90
C ALA A 101 22.33 -8.06 0.32
N ILE A 102 21.60 -6.98 0.00
CA ILE A 102 20.44 -7.07 -0.91
C ILE A 102 21.00 -6.94 -2.33
N ARG A 103 20.91 -8.03 -3.11
CA ARG A 103 21.34 -8.07 -4.51
C ARG A 103 20.21 -7.58 -5.44
N HIS A 104 20.60 -7.12 -6.63
CA HIS A 104 19.65 -6.85 -7.70
C HIS A 104 18.87 -8.11 -8.04
N SER A 105 17.63 -7.91 -8.47
CA SER A 105 16.77 -9.00 -8.91
C SER A 105 17.38 -9.70 -10.13
N ASP A 106 17.27 -11.03 -10.17
CA ASP A 106 17.82 -11.85 -11.26
C ASP A 106 16.66 -12.39 -12.11
N ASP A 107 16.64 -12.01 -13.40
CA ASP A 107 15.66 -12.47 -14.37
C ASP A 107 15.98 -13.88 -14.91
N ALA A 108 17.17 -14.42 -14.61
CA ALA A 108 17.68 -15.66 -15.20
C ALA A 108 17.04 -16.94 -14.62
N THR A 109 16.32 -16.88 -13.52
CA THR A 109 15.62 -18.04 -12.95
C THR A 109 14.18 -18.13 -13.46
N THR A 110 14.03 -18.57 -14.71
CA THR A 110 12.73 -18.93 -15.31
C THR A 110 12.14 -20.17 -14.63
N THR A 111 11.54 -20.01 -13.47
CA THR A 111 10.62 -21.00 -12.93
C THR A 111 9.19 -20.57 -13.28
N SER A 112 8.34 -21.54 -13.66
CA SER A 112 6.93 -21.33 -13.97
C SER A 112 6.07 -20.86 -12.78
N ALA A 113 6.67 -20.51 -11.67
CA ALA A 113 6.00 -20.03 -10.46
C ALA A 113 5.56 -18.56 -10.63
N ARG A 114 4.28 -18.30 -10.40
CA ARG A 114 3.72 -16.95 -10.48
C ARG A 114 4.15 -16.13 -9.26
N THR A 115 4.77 -14.97 -9.50
CA THR A 115 5.05 -13.98 -8.45
C THR A 115 3.74 -13.33 -8.03
N LEU A 116 3.46 -13.34 -6.72
CA LEU A 116 2.34 -12.57 -6.18
C LEU A 116 2.73 -11.09 -6.12
N VAL A 117 1.93 -10.25 -6.76
CA VAL A 117 2.06 -8.79 -6.70
C VAL A 117 1.37 -8.29 -5.44
N SER A 118 2.05 -7.45 -4.65
CA SER A 118 1.46 -6.81 -3.48
C SER A 118 0.35 -5.84 -3.90
N PRO A 119 -0.79 -5.81 -3.22
CA PRO A 119 -1.80 -4.76 -3.41
C PRO A 119 -1.27 -3.40 -2.96
N ASP A 120 -1.97 -2.34 -3.35
CA ASP A 120 -1.73 -0.99 -2.82
C ASP A 120 -2.09 -0.94 -1.33
N ILE A 121 -1.29 -0.22 -0.55
CA ILE A 121 -1.36 -0.20 0.90
C ILE A 121 -1.60 1.24 1.37
N ALA A 122 -2.51 1.41 2.30
CA ALA A 122 -2.76 2.70 2.94
C ALA A 122 -1.50 3.24 3.64
N ILE A 123 -1.43 4.55 3.83
CA ILE A 123 -0.34 5.20 4.56
C ILE A 123 -0.20 4.60 5.96
N CYS A 124 1.02 4.25 6.38
CA CYS A 124 1.28 3.74 7.72
C CYS A 124 1.38 4.89 8.75
N ALA A 125 1.22 4.54 10.03
CA ALA A 125 1.27 5.51 11.11
C ALA A 125 2.56 6.34 11.17
N ASP A 126 3.71 5.73 10.84
CA ASP A 126 4.99 6.45 10.82
C ASP A 126 5.04 7.48 9.70
N CYS A 127 4.65 7.11 8.47
CA CYS A 127 4.58 8.07 7.37
C CYS A 127 3.54 9.16 7.62
N LEU A 128 2.43 8.83 8.29
CA LEU A 128 1.41 9.83 8.65
C LEU A 128 1.94 10.80 9.71
N ARG A 129 2.69 10.33 10.70
CA ARG A 129 3.36 11.19 11.70
C ARG A 129 4.35 12.14 11.03
N GLU A 130 5.23 11.62 10.17
CA GLU A 130 6.22 12.42 9.44
C GLU A 130 5.57 13.41 8.46
N LEU A 131 4.42 13.05 7.85
CA LEU A 131 3.67 13.95 6.98
C LEU A 131 3.30 15.26 7.66
N PHE A 132 3.03 15.22 8.97
CA PHE A 132 2.61 16.38 9.77
C PHE A 132 3.67 16.87 10.76
N ASP A 133 4.88 16.33 10.73
CA ASP A 133 6.00 16.80 11.55
C ASP A 133 6.78 17.90 10.81
N PRO A 134 6.73 19.16 11.26
CA PRO A 134 7.46 20.26 10.61
C PRO A 134 8.99 20.07 10.59
N SER A 135 9.52 19.20 11.44
CA SER A 135 10.96 18.88 11.48
C SER A 135 11.36 17.80 10.46
N ASP A 136 10.41 17.05 9.90
CA ASP A 136 10.69 16.01 8.92
C ASP A 136 10.88 16.62 7.51
N ARG A 137 11.87 16.14 6.77
CA ARG A 137 12.15 16.58 5.40
C ARG A 137 11.02 16.31 4.40
N ARG A 138 10.05 15.46 4.77
CA ARG A 138 8.83 15.15 4.01
C ARG A 138 7.58 15.80 4.58
N TYR A 139 7.76 16.82 5.45
CA TYR A 139 6.62 17.59 5.94
C TYR A 139 5.73 18.05 4.78
N LEU A 140 4.44 17.76 4.87
CA LEU A 140 3.41 18.01 3.86
C LEU A 140 3.70 17.43 2.46
N HIS A 141 4.56 16.41 2.35
CA HIS A 141 4.83 15.79 1.06
C HIS A 141 3.73 14.80 0.64
N PRO A 142 2.96 15.07 -0.44
CA PRO A 142 1.78 14.29 -0.81
C PRO A 142 2.09 12.88 -1.33
N PHE A 143 3.36 12.52 -1.48
CA PHE A 143 3.83 11.21 -1.96
C PHE A 143 4.77 10.53 -0.97
N ILE A 144 4.69 10.90 0.31
CA ILE A 144 5.45 10.23 1.36
C ILE A 144 5.08 8.74 1.44
N THR A 145 6.08 7.89 1.50
CA THR A 145 5.94 6.43 1.56
C THR A 145 7.17 5.78 2.19
N CYS A 146 7.05 4.51 2.56
CA CYS A 146 8.16 3.68 3.03
C CYS A 146 8.00 2.23 2.50
N THR A 147 8.79 1.29 3.03
CA THR A 147 8.69 -0.13 2.65
C THR A 147 7.34 -0.76 3.03
N ASN A 148 6.63 -0.20 4.04
CA ASN A 148 5.42 -0.77 4.62
C ASN A 148 4.12 -0.12 4.14
N CYS A 149 4.15 0.90 3.26
CA CYS A 149 2.94 1.59 2.81
C CYS A 149 3.09 2.19 1.41
N GLY A 150 1.98 2.71 0.89
CA GLY A 150 1.92 3.37 -0.42
C GLY A 150 1.55 2.44 -1.58
N PRO A 151 1.62 2.94 -2.81
CA PRO A 151 1.22 2.20 -3.99
C PRO A 151 2.18 1.04 -4.29
N ARG A 152 1.61 -0.02 -4.85
CA ARG A 152 2.29 -1.23 -5.35
C ARG A 152 1.70 -1.65 -6.69
N TYR A 153 0.55 -2.35 -6.68
CA TYR A 153 -0.10 -2.88 -7.87
C TYR A 153 -0.35 -1.80 -8.95
N THR A 154 -0.79 -0.64 -8.54
CA THR A 154 -1.13 0.45 -9.47
C THR A 154 0.07 1.11 -10.14
N VAL A 155 1.28 0.92 -9.60
CA VAL A 155 2.51 1.54 -10.13
C VAL A 155 3.51 0.54 -10.70
N ILE A 156 3.30 -0.77 -10.51
CA ILE A 156 4.19 -1.82 -11.03
C ILE A 156 3.95 -1.97 -12.53
N THR A 157 5.00 -1.79 -13.32
CA THR A 157 4.98 -1.94 -14.79
C THR A 157 5.47 -3.30 -15.23
N ASP A 158 6.35 -3.93 -14.46
CA ASP A 158 6.92 -5.25 -14.71
C ASP A 158 7.40 -5.90 -13.42
N LEU A 159 7.79 -7.17 -13.49
CA LEU A 159 8.37 -7.94 -12.40
C LEU A 159 9.81 -8.36 -12.76
N PRO A 160 10.67 -8.51 -11.76
CA PRO A 160 10.46 -8.41 -10.31
C PRO A 160 10.26 -6.97 -9.82
N TYR A 161 9.65 -6.81 -8.61
CA TYR A 161 9.34 -5.50 -8.03
C TYR A 161 10.62 -4.76 -7.63
N ASP A 162 11.10 -3.92 -8.52
CA ASP A 162 12.20 -2.99 -8.32
C ASP A 162 11.86 -1.62 -8.97
N ARG A 163 12.47 -0.52 -8.49
CA ARG A 163 12.13 0.84 -8.93
C ARG A 163 12.10 1.03 -10.46
N PRO A 164 13.06 0.49 -11.25
CA PRO A 164 13.01 0.59 -12.71
C PRO A 164 11.77 -0.06 -13.33
N ALA A 165 11.19 -1.07 -12.67
CA ALA A 165 9.96 -1.75 -13.07
C ALA A 165 8.70 -1.13 -12.42
N THR A 166 8.72 0.18 -12.17
CA THR A 166 7.57 0.94 -11.64
C THR A 166 7.46 2.29 -12.33
N THR A 167 6.29 2.94 -12.21
CA THR A 167 6.09 4.32 -12.68
C THR A 167 6.90 5.36 -11.90
N MET A 168 7.68 4.95 -10.91
CA MET A 168 8.64 5.81 -10.21
C MET A 168 10.03 5.82 -10.87
N ALA A 169 10.23 5.06 -11.94
CA ALA A 169 11.50 5.02 -12.68
C ALA A 169 11.94 6.41 -13.19
N ASP A 170 10.96 7.21 -13.64
CA ASP A 170 11.21 8.54 -14.19
C ASP A 170 11.54 9.62 -13.11
N PHE A 171 11.34 9.29 -11.84
CA PHE A 171 11.64 10.17 -10.71
C PHE A 171 13.00 9.80 -10.10
N ALA A 172 14.09 10.35 -10.64
CA ALA A 172 15.44 10.09 -10.13
C ALA A 172 15.57 10.54 -8.67
N MET A 173 16.09 9.65 -7.81
CA MET A 173 16.30 9.97 -6.39
C MET A 173 17.33 11.08 -6.24
N CYS A 174 17.04 12.08 -5.39
CA CYS A 174 18.08 13.01 -4.92
C CYS A 174 19.03 12.29 -3.96
N GLN A 175 20.22 12.87 -3.71
CA GLN A 175 21.26 12.25 -2.89
C GLN A 175 20.71 11.80 -1.53
N ALA A 176 19.95 12.64 -0.82
CA ALA A 176 19.40 12.30 0.49
C ALA A 176 18.38 11.14 0.43
N CYS A 177 17.60 10.97 -0.64
CA CYS A 177 16.75 9.81 -0.82
C CYS A 177 17.54 8.56 -1.20
N ALA A 178 18.65 8.72 -1.95
CA ALA A 178 19.54 7.61 -2.29
C ALA A 178 20.29 7.10 -1.04
N ASP A 179 20.69 8.00 -0.16
CA ASP A 179 21.36 7.64 1.10
C ASP A 179 20.39 6.85 2.00
N GLU A 180 19.16 7.32 2.23
CA GLU A 180 18.13 6.57 2.98
C GLU A 180 17.79 5.22 2.33
N TYR A 181 17.74 5.18 0.99
CA TYR A 181 17.49 3.95 0.24
C TYR A 181 18.60 2.91 0.44
N ALA A 182 19.84 3.35 0.60
CA ALA A 182 21.02 2.51 0.76
C ALA A 182 21.34 2.18 2.24
N ASP A 183 20.79 2.90 3.22
CA ASP A 183 21.06 2.72 4.65
C ASP A 183 20.21 1.60 5.26
N PRO A 184 20.81 0.47 5.69
CA PRO A 184 20.09 -0.63 6.34
C PRO A 184 19.36 -0.22 7.64
N ALA A 185 19.81 0.85 8.32
CA ALA A 185 19.18 1.37 9.53
C ALA A 185 17.94 2.24 9.23
N ASP A 186 17.81 2.76 8.01
CA ASP A 186 16.66 3.57 7.63
C ASP A 186 15.43 2.71 7.33
N ARG A 187 14.25 3.19 7.73
CA ARG A 187 12.97 2.52 7.45
C ARG A 187 12.56 2.58 5.96
N ARG A 188 13.25 3.35 5.14
CA ARG A 188 13.11 3.43 3.69
C ARG A 188 14.18 2.64 2.93
N TYR A 189 14.98 1.85 3.65
CA TYR A 189 15.96 0.95 3.04
C TYR A 189 15.31 0.11 1.94
N HIS A 190 15.76 0.27 0.69
CA HIS A 190 15.17 -0.34 -0.51
C HIS A 190 13.66 -0.08 -0.71
N ALA A 191 13.11 1.04 -0.23
CA ALA A 191 11.74 1.45 -0.53
C ALA A 191 11.62 1.91 -1.99
N GLN A 192 11.08 1.08 -2.87
CA GLN A 192 11.10 1.31 -4.32
C GLN A 192 10.33 2.58 -4.74
N THR A 193 9.33 2.98 -3.96
CA THR A 193 8.53 4.19 -4.19
C THR A 193 9.00 5.41 -3.39
N ILE A 194 10.22 5.37 -2.80
CA ILE A 194 10.77 6.49 -2.04
C ILE A 194 10.80 7.78 -2.86
N ALA A 195 10.39 8.88 -2.22
CA ALA A 195 10.41 10.23 -2.78
C ALA A 195 10.46 11.28 -1.66
N CYS A 196 10.77 12.51 -2.02
CA CYS A 196 10.63 13.69 -1.19
C CYS A 196 10.19 14.89 -2.04
N PRO A 197 9.87 16.06 -1.47
CA PRO A 197 9.45 17.23 -2.24
C PRO A 197 10.42 17.67 -3.35
N HIS A 198 11.71 17.31 -3.23
CA HIS A 198 12.75 17.70 -4.20
C HIS A 198 12.82 16.75 -5.41
N CYS A 199 12.55 15.46 -5.23
CA CYS A 199 12.76 14.45 -6.28
C CYS A 199 11.53 13.59 -6.60
N GLY A 200 10.43 13.81 -5.93
CA GLY A 200 9.20 13.04 -6.11
C GLY A 200 8.18 13.72 -7.02
N PRO A 201 7.05 13.04 -7.19
CA PRO A 201 5.93 13.60 -7.92
C PRO A 201 5.39 14.88 -7.30
N THR A 202 4.72 15.69 -8.11
CA THR A 202 4.16 16.99 -7.73
C THR A 202 2.65 17.04 -7.97
N LEU A 203 1.92 17.80 -7.12
CA LEU A 203 0.52 18.09 -7.32
C LEU A 203 0.33 19.29 -8.23
N SER A 204 -0.72 19.25 -9.04
CA SER A 204 -1.19 20.36 -9.88
C SER A 204 -2.67 20.61 -9.65
N TRP A 205 -3.08 21.87 -9.76
CA TRP A 205 -4.45 22.31 -9.65
C TRP A 205 -4.94 22.96 -10.94
N TYR A 206 -6.07 22.50 -11.45
CA TYR A 206 -6.77 23.07 -12.59
C TYR A 206 -8.19 23.42 -12.16
N GLY A 207 -8.43 24.72 -11.92
CA GLY A 207 -9.73 25.20 -11.46
C GLY A 207 -9.68 26.66 -11.01
N PRO A 208 -10.82 27.19 -10.52
CA PRO A 208 -10.88 28.53 -9.99
C PRO A 208 -10.03 28.68 -8.72
N GLY A 209 -9.56 29.90 -8.48
CA GLY A 209 -8.65 30.21 -7.37
C GLY A 209 -7.19 29.90 -7.71
N GLY A 210 -6.30 30.23 -6.79
CA GLY A 210 -4.86 30.04 -6.92
C GLY A 210 -4.23 29.62 -5.59
N GLY A 211 -2.89 29.41 -5.59
CA GLY A 211 -2.14 29.03 -4.42
C GLY A 211 -1.77 27.54 -4.38
N PRO A 212 -1.40 26.99 -3.21
CA PRO A 212 -1.03 25.59 -3.09
C PRO A 212 -2.18 24.66 -3.52
N PRO A 213 -1.93 23.63 -4.34
CA PRO A 213 -2.97 22.79 -4.94
C PRO A 213 -3.98 22.19 -3.94
N VAL A 214 -3.50 21.72 -2.79
CA VAL A 214 -4.37 21.15 -1.73
C VAL A 214 -5.28 22.21 -1.12
N ALA A 215 -4.76 23.40 -0.85
CA ALA A 215 -5.55 24.49 -0.29
C ALA A 215 -6.62 24.99 -1.28
N ALA A 216 -6.28 25.10 -2.57
CA ALA A 216 -7.22 25.47 -3.63
C ALA A 216 -8.35 24.43 -3.78
N ALA A 217 -7.99 23.12 -3.76
CA ALA A 217 -8.98 22.05 -3.80
C ALA A 217 -9.90 22.06 -2.56
N ALA A 218 -9.35 22.28 -1.37
CA ALA A 218 -10.12 22.40 -0.14
C ALA A 218 -11.08 23.59 -0.18
N ALA A 219 -10.65 24.73 -0.67
CA ALA A 219 -11.50 25.92 -0.83
C ALA A 219 -12.65 25.67 -1.83
N ALA A 220 -12.35 25.04 -2.98
CA ALA A 220 -13.37 24.68 -3.97
C ALA A 220 -14.43 23.73 -3.39
N LEU A 221 -14.00 22.66 -2.69
CA LEU A 221 -14.90 21.72 -2.01
C LEU A 221 -15.74 22.40 -0.93
N SER A 222 -15.14 23.29 -0.15
CA SER A 222 -15.86 24.07 0.87
C SER A 222 -16.89 25.03 0.26
N GLY A 223 -16.66 25.48 -0.96
CA GLY A 223 -17.58 26.31 -1.75
C GLY A 223 -18.67 25.52 -2.49
N GLY A 224 -18.78 24.20 -2.28
CA GLY A 224 -19.81 23.37 -2.92
C GLY A 224 -19.44 22.83 -4.31
N SER A 225 -18.20 23.05 -4.77
CA SER A 225 -17.74 22.53 -6.06
C SER A 225 -17.54 21.01 -6.03
N ILE A 226 -17.67 20.39 -7.20
CA ILE A 226 -17.27 19.00 -7.46
C ILE A 226 -15.85 19.01 -7.98
N VAL A 227 -14.94 18.33 -7.28
CA VAL A 227 -13.51 18.27 -7.63
C VAL A 227 -13.14 16.87 -8.05
N ALA A 228 -12.49 16.72 -9.21
CA ALA A 228 -11.83 15.49 -9.58
C ALA A 228 -10.47 15.40 -8.91
N ILE A 229 -10.18 14.31 -8.19
CA ILE A 229 -8.95 14.11 -7.42
C ILE A 229 -8.26 12.84 -7.91
N LYS A 230 -7.02 12.96 -8.38
CA LYS A 230 -6.21 11.80 -8.77
C LYS A 230 -5.75 11.06 -7.51
N GLY A 231 -6.27 9.84 -7.34
CA GLY A 231 -5.92 8.94 -6.25
C GLY A 231 -4.77 7.99 -6.60
N ILE A 232 -4.71 6.85 -5.90
CA ILE A 232 -3.72 5.80 -6.15
C ILE A 232 -4.06 5.00 -7.42
N GLY A 233 -5.33 4.66 -7.63
CA GLY A 233 -5.77 3.78 -8.71
C GLY A 233 -6.63 4.43 -9.79
N GLY A 234 -6.87 5.73 -9.73
CA GLY A 234 -7.68 6.49 -10.68
C GLY A 234 -8.17 7.80 -10.08
N TYR A 235 -8.97 8.54 -10.86
CA TYR A 235 -9.58 9.78 -10.41
C TYR A 235 -10.89 9.52 -9.65
N HIS A 236 -11.13 10.27 -8.59
CA HIS A 236 -12.38 10.33 -7.86
C HIS A 236 -13.06 11.66 -8.10
N LEU A 237 -14.40 11.67 -8.16
CA LEU A 237 -15.19 12.89 -8.03
C LEU A 237 -15.54 13.04 -6.56
N ALA A 238 -15.21 14.21 -6.00
CA ALA A 238 -15.44 14.55 -4.61
C ALA A 238 -16.34 15.79 -4.49
N CYS A 239 -17.24 15.79 -3.51
CA CYS A 239 -17.96 16.97 -3.04
C CYS A 239 -18.27 16.82 -1.55
N ARG A 240 -18.72 17.89 -0.88
CA ARG A 240 -19.18 17.81 0.50
C ARG A 240 -20.35 16.83 0.61
N ALA A 241 -20.27 15.89 1.54
CA ALA A 241 -21.27 14.84 1.72
C ALA A 241 -22.51 15.33 2.51
N ASP A 242 -22.41 16.46 3.17
CA ASP A 242 -23.46 17.15 3.94
C ASP A 242 -24.12 18.30 3.14
N ASP A 243 -23.72 18.51 1.89
CA ASP A 243 -24.28 19.54 1.00
C ASP A 243 -25.25 18.90 -0.01
N ASP A 244 -26.55 19.10 0.20
CA ASP A 244 -27.60 18.55 -0.66
C ASP A 244 -27.49 19.03 -2.11
N ALA A 245 -27.11 20.28 -2.34
CA ALA A 245 -27.01 20.86 -3.67
C ALA A 245 -25.81 20.27 -4.43
N ALA A 246 -24.66 20.13 -3.77
CA ALA A 246 -23.46 19.52 -4.36
C ALA A 246 -23.70 18.04 -4.68
N VAL A 247 -24.32 17.27 -3.77
CA VAL A 247 -24.64 15.86 -4.00
C VAL A 247 -25.67 15.68 -5.11
N ALA A 248 -26.71 16.54 -5.16
CA ALA A 248 -27.71 16.52 -6.25
C ALA A 248 -27.05 16.79 -7.62
N THR A 249 -26.20 17.82 -7.68
CA THR A 249 -25.46 18.17 -8.90
C THR A 249 -24.57 17.01 -9.36
N LEU A 250 -23.82 16.38 -8.43
CA LEU A 250 -22.99 15.22 -8.75
C LEU A 250 -23.83 14.06 -9.30
N ARG A 251 -25.00 13.76 -8.72
CA ARG A 251 -25.92 12.75 -9.22
C ARG A 251 -26.40 13.03 -10.63
N GLN A 252 -26.80 14.27 -10.88
CA GLN A 252 -27.25 14.71 -12.20
C GLN A 252 -26.13 14.54 -13.25
N ARG A 253 -24.94 15.08 -12.98
CA ARG A 253 -23.79 15.01 -13.90
C ARG A 253 -23.39 13.57 -14.20
N LYS A 254 -23.36 12.69 -13.18
CA LYS A 254 -23.04 11.26 -13.35
C LYS A 254 -24.17 10.42 -13.93
N SER A 255 -25.36 10.98 -14.16
CA SER A 255 -26.57 10.23 -14.52
C SER A 255 -26.81 9.02 -13.61
N ARG A 256 -26.65 9.26 -12.28
CA ARG A 256 -26.69 8.23 -11.24
C ARG A 256 -27.81 8.49 -10.23
N PRO A 257 -29.08 8.20 -10.58
CA PRO A 257 -30.23 8.63 -9.78
C PRO A 257 -30.35 7.92 -8.43
N ALA A 258 -30.05 6.64 -8.32
CA ALA A 258 -30.36 5.83 -7.14
C ALA A 258 -29.14 5.15 -6.49
N LYS A 259 -28.12 4.73 -7.27
CA LYS A 259 -26.97 3.99 -6.74
C LYS A 259 -26.24 4.81 -5.67
N PRO A 260 -25.98 4.26 -4.45
CA PRO A 260 -25.38 5.02 -3.35
C PRO A 260 -23.97 5.49 -3.70
N PHE A 261 -23.55 6.59 -3.10
CA PHE A 261 -22.18 7.04 -3.05
C PHE A 261 -21.49 6.55 -1.77
N ALA A 262 -20.18 6.30 -1.84
CA ALA A 262 -19.36 6.15 -0.65
C ALA A 262 -18.94 7.53 -0.14
N VAL A 263 -18.69 7.61 1.16
CA VAL A 263 -18.15 8.81 1.81
C VAL A 263 -16.77 8.52 2.41
N MET A 264 -15.90 9.51 2.34
CA MET A 264 -14.59 9.49 2.98
C MET A 264 -14.58 10.46 4.15
N THR A 265 -13.94 10.06 5.24
CA THR A 265 -13.66 10.89 6.40
C THR A 265 -12.17 10.93 6.69
N ALA A 266 -11.72 11.91 7.46
CA ALA A 266 -10.31 12.06 7.80
C ALA A 266 -9.76 10.81 8.54
N ASP A 267 -10.56 10.27 9.45
CA ASP A 267 -10.20 9.21 10.38
C ASP A 267 -11.44 8.46 10.89
N ILE A 268 -11.22 7.53 11.82
CA ILE A 268 -12.27 6.73 12.47
C ILE A 268 -13.24 7.60 13.27
N GLU A 269 -12.78 8.65 13.90
CA GLU A 269 -13.66 9.55 14.68
C GLU A 269 -14.58 10.31 13.72
N GLY A 270 -14.08 10.70 12.55
CA GLY A 270 -14.90 11.19 11.45
C GLY A 270 -15.95 10.18 10.99
N ALA A 271 -15.53 8.92 10.78
CA ALA A 271 -16.43 7.84 10.39
C ALA A 271 -17.53 7.60 11.43
N ARG A 272 -17.20 7.61 12.71
CA ARG A 272 -18.18 7.47 13.82
C ARG A 272 -19.16 8.62 13.94
N ARG A 273 -18.81 9.81 13.45
CA ARG A 273 -19.74 10.94 13.39
C ARG A 273 -20.86 10.74 12.36
N VAL A 274 -20.57 10.04 11.27
CA VAL A 274 -21.50 9.88 10.14
C VAL A 274 -22.17 8.51 10.08
N ALA A 275 -21.63 7.50 10.77
CA ALA A 275 -22.12 6.12 10.74
C ALA A 275 -21.91 5.38 12.07
N GLU A 276 -22.58 4.24 12.23
CA GLU A 276 -22.41 3.35 13.38
C GLU A 276 -21.24 2.38 13.08
N VAL A 277 -20.04 2.76 13.56
CA VAL A 277 -18.82 2.01 13.33
C VAL A 277 -18.47 1.22 14.59
N ASP A 278 -18.68 -0.08 14.56
CA ASP A 278 -18.29 -1.01 15.60
C ASP A 278 -16.79 -1.35 15.58
N ALA A 279 -16.35 -2.29 16.42
CA ALA A 279 -14.94 -2.67 16.52
C ALA A 279 -14.46 -3.42 15.26
N ALA A 280 -15.30 -4.23 14.62
CA ALA A 280 -14.94 -5.00 13.43
C ALA A 280 -14.83 -4.07 12.20
N ALA A 281 -15.82 -3.20 11.98
CA ALA A 281 -15.77 -2.17 10.95
C ALA A 281 -14.55 -1.23 11.13
N ALA A 282 -14.26 -0.83 12.38
CA ALA A 282 -13.11 0.02 12.68
C ALA A 282 -11.77 -0.68 12.38
N ARG A 283 -11.65 -1.98 12.59
CA ARG A 283 -10.45 -2.76 12.21
C ARG A 283 -10.28 -2.77 10.70
N SER A 284 -11.34 -3.03 9.95
CA SER A 284 -11.33 -3.04 8.48
C SER A 284 -10.95 -1.67 7.91
N LEU A 285 -11.59 -0.59 8.39
CA LEU A 285 -11.32 0.79 7.97
C LEU A 285 -9.87 1.22 8.23
N ARG A 286 -9.24 0.78 9.33
CA ARG A 286 -7.84 1.08 9.68
C ARG A 286 -6.83 0.09 9.10
N GLY A 287 -7.30 -0.98 8.51
CA GLY A 287 -6.45 -2.01 7.93
C GLY A 287 -5.62 -1.49 6.75
N PRO A 288 -4.57 -2.21 6.35
CA PRO A 288 -3.72 -1.81 5.22
C PRO A 288 -4.48 -1.65 3.90
N ALA A 289 -5.57 -2.38 3.72
CA ALA A 289 -6.43 -2.27 2.55
C ALA A 289 -7.31 -1.02 2.58
N ALA A 290 -7.72 -0.54 3.76
CA ALA A 290 -8.60 0.60 3.99
C ALA A 290 -9.78 0.64 2.99
N PRO A 291 -10.65 -0.39 2.97
CA PRO A 291 -11.74 -0.49 2.01
C PRO A 291 -12.88 0.48 2.34
N ILE A 292 -13.84 0.58 1.43
CA ILE A 292 -15.17 1.07 1.75
C ILE A 292 -15.89 0.00 2.57
N VAL A 293 -16.32 0.33 3.79
CA VAL A 293 -17.08 -0.56 4.67
C VAL A 293 -18.54 -0.13 4.69
N LEU A 294 -19.46 -1.06 4.45
CA LEU A 294 -20.90 -0.82 4.54
C LEU A 294 -21.32 -0.85 6.01
N VAL A 295 -21.86 0.26 6.50
CA VAL A 295 -22.27 0.46 7.91
C VAL A 295 -23.54 1.30 8.01
N PRO A 296 -24.37 1.13 9.07
CA PRO A 296 -25.56 1.93 9.26
C PRO A 296 -25.23 3.43 9.36
N ALA A 297 -25.94 4.26 8.56
CA ALA A 297 -25.76 5.71 8.57
C ALA A 297 -26.37 6.33 9.83
N ARG A 298 -25.74 7.39 10.36
CA ARG A 298 -26.35 8.23 11.40
C ARG A 298 -27.26 9.27 10.76
N ALA A 299 -28.49 9.34 11.25
CA ALA A 299 -29.47 10.28 10.72
C ALA A 299 -29.01 11.75 10.86
N GLY A 300 -29.24 12.54 9.84
CA GLY A 300 -29.01 13.99 9.85
C GLY A 300 -27.55 14.43 9.77
N THR A 301 -26.62 13.50 9.51
CA THR A 301 -25.18 13.81 9.41
C THR A 301 -24.67 13.92 7.98
N LEU A 302 -25.38 13.32 7.04
CA LEU A 302 -25.09 13.31 5.61
C LEU A 302 -26.32 13.76 4.84
N SER A 303 -26.14 14.26 3.63
CA SER A 303 -27.23 14.47 2.70
C SER A 303 -28.00 13.17 2.47
N PRO A 304 -29.33 13.16 2.52
CA PRO A 304 -30.14 11.98 2.21
C PRO A 304 -29.92 11.48 0.77
N LEU A 305 -29.37 12.33 -0.06
CA LEU A 305 -29.00 11.99 -1.44
C LEU A 305 -27.72 11.18 -1.54
N VAL A 306 -26.93 10.96 -0.47
CA VAL A 306 -25.74 10.11 -0.49
C VAL A 306 -26.12 8.63 -0.69
N ALA A 307 -27.13 8.14 0.02
CA ALA A 307 -27.60 6.75 -0.06
C ALA A 307 -29.16 6.71 -0.03
N PRO A 308 -29.83 7.14 -1.12
CA PRO A 308 -31.29 7.29 -1.12
C PRO A 308 -32.02 6.00 -0.81
N GLY A 309 -32.87 6.02 0.22
CA GLY A 309 -33.71 4.88 0.61
C GLY A 309 -32.96 3.71 1.24
N LEU A 310 -31.65 3.85 1.51
CA LEU A 310 -30.84 2.82 2.17
C LEU A 310 -30.59 3.20 3.63
N ARG A 311 -30.50 2.16 4.48
CA ARG A 311 -30.07 2.29 5.87
C ARG A 311 -28.57 2.46 5.97
N ASP A 312 -27.83 1.72 5.12
CA ASP A 312 -26.39 1.63 5.18
C ASP A 312 -25.74 2.59 4.17
N VAL A 313 -24.59 3.11 4.57
CA VAL A 313 -23.72 3.94 3.74
C VAL A 313 -22.33 3.28 3.66
N GLY A 314 -21.68 3.39 2.50
CA GLY A 314 -20.29 3.01 2.36
C GLY A 314 -19.37 4.08 2.93
N VAL A 315 -18.61 3.75 3.96
CA VAL A 315 -17.64 4.66 4.60
C VAL A 315 -16.23 4.18 4.35
N MET A 316 -15.31 5.08 4.08
CA MET A 316 -13.86 4.85 4.08
C MET A 316 -13.15 5.98 4.81
N VAL A 317 -11.94 5.73 5.28
CA VAL A 317 -11.07 6.75 5.85
C VAL A 317 -10.01 7.21 4.85
N ALA A 318 -9.42 8.37 5.08
CA ALA A 318 -8.27 8.82 4.31
C ALA A 318 -7.16 7.75 4.33
N TYR A 319 -6.72 7.30 3.16
CA TYR A 319 -5.74 6.22 3.01
C TYR A 319 -4.48 6.63 2.27
N SER A 320 -4.48 7.81 1.65
CA SER A 320 -3.31 8.37 0.96
C SER A 320 -2.85 9.67 1.60
N PRO A 321 -1.57 10.05 1.47
CA PRO A 321 -1.09 11.33 1.97
C PRO A 321 -1.89 12.52 1.44
N VAL A 322 -2.29 12.48 0.16
CA VAL A 322 -3.12 13.53 -0.48
C VAL A 322 -4.46 13.69 0.25
N HIS A 323 -5.12 12.59 0.61
CA HIS A 323 -6.38 12.63 1.35
C HIS A 323 -6.21 13.25 2.74
N HIS A 324 -5.16 12.85 3.47
CA HIS A 324 -4.87 13.42 4.80
C HIS A 324 -4.57 14.92 4.74
N LEU A 325 -3.80 15.36 3.75
CA LEU A 325 -3.53 16.79 3.53
C LEU A 325 -4.80 17.56 3.16
N LEU A 326 -5.65 16.96 2.32
CA LEU A 326 -6.93 17.57 1.95
C LEU A 326 -7.85 17.75 3.15
N PHE A 327 -8.01 16.72 4.00
CA PHE A 327 -8.81 16.84 5.22
C PHE A 327 -8.19 17.77 6.26
N ALA A 328 -6.87 17.86 6.34
CA ALA A 328 -6.21 18.85 7.19
C ALA A 328 -6.52 20.28 6.77
N ALA A 329 -6.66 20.54 5.47
CA ALA A 329 -7.05 21.85 4.93
C ALA A 329 -8.56 22.12 4.99
N LEU A 330 -9.41 21.09 4.84
CA LEU A 330 -10.88 21.20 4.87
C LEU A 330 -11.43 21.33 6.28
N GLY A 331 -10.75 20.77 7.28
CA GLY A 331 -11.30 20.60 8.62
C GLY A 331 -12.32 19.44 8.73
N PRO A 332 -13.14 19.43 9.80
CA PRO A 332 -14.10 18.35 10.06
C PRO A 332 -15.16 18.23 8.95
N GLY A 333 -15.58 16.98 8.67
CA GLY A 333 -16.64 16.67 7.73
C GLY A 333 -16.39 15.40 6.96
N ALA A 334 -17.26 15.13 6.00
CA ALA A 334 -17.16 14.00 5.09
C ALA A 334 -17.24 14.47 3.64
N LEU A 335 -16.55 13.79 2.76
CA LEU A 335 -16.62 13.97 1.32
C LEU A 335 -17.30 12.76 0.68
N VAL A 336 -18.25 12.99 -0.23
CA VAL A 336 -18.56 11.96 -1.23
C VAL A 336 -17.27 11.67 -2.00
N MET A 337 -16.97 10.38 -2.18
CA MET A 337 -15.86 9.92 -3.03
C MET A 337 -16.40 8.84 -3.96
N THR A 338 -16.44 9.12 -5.24
CA THR A 338 -16.89 8.17 -6.25
C THR A 338 -15.94 8.16 -7.44
N SER A 339 -15.83 7.03 -8.15
CA SER A 339 -14.98 6.94 -9.34
C SER A 339 -15.31 8.04 -10.35
N ALA A 340 -14.28 8.65 -10.93
CA ALA A 340 -14.46 9.63 -12.00
C ALA A 340 -14.72 8.91 -13.32
N ASN A 341 -16.00 8.72 -13.64
CA ASN A 341 -16.51 8.13 -14.87
C ASN A 341 -17.98 8.47 -15.04
N GLN A 342 -18.47 8.36 -16.25
CA GLN A 342 -19.91 8.24 -16.49
C GLN A 342 -20.40 6.86 -16.07
N GLY A 343 -21.71 6.72 -15.79
CA GLY A 343 -22.28 5.45 -15.38
C GLY A 343 -21.99 4.31 -16.38
N GLY A 344 -21.37 3.22 -15.89
CA GLY A 344 -21.02 2.07 -16.72
C GLY A 344 -19.66 2.10 -17.42
N SER A 345 -18.98 3.24 -17.44
CA SER A 345 -17.62 3.35 -17.99
C SER A 345 -16.54 3.01 -16.97
N PRO A 346 -15.32 2.60 -17.40
CA PRO A 346 -14.16 2.44 -16.51
C PRO A 346 -13.78 3.75 -15.83
N ILE A 347 -13.08 3.64 -14.68
CA ILE A 347 -12.51 4.80 -13.98
C ILE A 347 -11.46 5.48 -14.86
N VAL A 348 -11.49 6.82 -14.94
CA VAL A 348 -10.42 7.60 -15.56
C VAL A 348 -9.17 7.54 -14.69
N TYR A 349 -8.03 7.22 -15.30
CA TYR A 349 -6.75 7.09 -14.58
C TYR A 349 -5.55 7.72 -15.32
N ARG A 350 -5.68 7.95 -16.63
CA ARG A 350 -4.65 8.63 -17.43
C ARG A 350 -4.95 10.12 -17.51
N ASP A 351 -3.91 10.92 -17.45
CA ASP A 351 -4.07 12.39 -17.55
C ASP A 351 -4.54 12.82 -18.95
N GLY A 352 -4.23 12.03 -19.99
CA GLY A 352 -4.73 12.25 -21.35
C GLY A 352 -6.20 11.95 -21.55
N ASP A 353 -6.86 11.32 -20.59
CA ASP A 353 -8.28 10.93 -20.67
C ASP A 353 -9.18 11.88 -19.84
N LEU A 354 -8.65 13.03 -19.33
CA LEU A 354 -9.42 13.98 -18.52
C LEU A 354 -10.62 14.56 -19.24
N ASP A 355 -10.58 14.65 -20.56
CA ASP A 355 -11.72 15.08 -21.37
C ASP A 355 -12.97 14.18 -21.16
N TRP A 356 -12.79 12.93 -20.71
CA TRP A 356 -13.91 12.00 -20.45
C TRP A 356 -14.70 12.35 -19.20
N ILE A 357 -14.14 13.20 -18.33
CA ILE A 357 -14.82 13.71 -17.13
C ILE A 357 -15.14 15.20 -17.25
N ASP A 358 -14.99 15.76 -18.46
CA ASP A 358 -15.45 17.13 -18.73
C ASP A 358 -16.94 17.24 -18.45
N GLY A 359 -17.33 18.32 -17.79
CA GLY A 359 -18.70 18.52 -17.30
C GLY A 359 -19.09 17.69 -16.08
N LEU A 360 -18.26 16.73 -15.61
CA LEU A 360 -18.48 15.99 -14.34
C LEU A 360 -17.92 16.73 -13.13
N ALA A 361 -16.78 17.40 -13.27
CA ALA A 361 -16.09 18.16 -12.24
C ALA A 361 -15.99 19.64 -12.58
N ASP A 362 -15.91 20.50 -11.55
CA ASP A 362 -15.67 21.94 -11.69
C ASP A 362 -14.18 22.27 -11.66
N ALA A 363 -13.37 21.36 -11.14
CA ALA A 363 -11.92 21.50 -11.01
C ALA A 363 -11.23 20.15 -10.85
N VAL A 364 -9.90 20.14 -11.05
CA VAL A 364 -9.09 18.92 -10.99
C VAL A 364 -7.87 19.13 -10.11
N LEU A 365 -7.69 18.28 -9.10
CA LEU A 365 -6.45 18.08 -8.36
C LEU A 365 -5.75 16.83 -8.90
N THR A 366 -4.65 17.01 -9.60
CA THR A 366 -3.90 15.91 -10.24
C THR A 366 -2.44 15.88 -9.80
N HIS A 367 -1.70 14.91 -10.30
CA HIS A 367 -0.26 14.75 -10.09
C HIS A 367 0.39 14.05 -11.29
N ASP A 368 1.69 14.26 -11.44
CA ASP A 368 2.51 13.75 -12.55
C ASP A 368 2.97 12.29 -12.40
N ARG A 369 2.71 11.61 -11.27
CA ARG A 369 2.98 10.16 -11.16
C ARG A 369 1.95 9.38 -11.99
N PRO A 370 2.37 8.60 -13.01
CA PRO A 370 1.46 7.78 -13.79
C PRO A 370 0.84 6.64 -12.95
N ILE A 371 -0.39 6.29 -13.26
CA ILE A 371 -1.06 5.07 -12.82
C ILE A 371 -0.92 4.06 -13.95
N HIS A 372 -0.26 2.92 -13.67
CA HIS A 372 -0.07 1.86 -14.68
C HIS A 372 -1.32 0.97 -14.78
N VAL A 373 -1.79 0.48 -13.64
CA VAL A 373 -3.00 -0.35 -13.56
C VAL A 373 -4.10 0.42 -12.83
N PRO A 374 -5.26 0.66 -13.48
CA PRO A 374 -6.40 1.28 -12.78
C PRO A 374 -6.96 0.33 -11.72
N CYS A 375 -7.35 0.88 -10.58
CA CYS A 375 -7.86 0.11 -9.46
C CYS A 375 -8.91 0.93 -8.68
N GLU A 376 -10.17 0.47 -8.69
CA GLU A 376 -11.23 1.09 -7.91
C GLU A 376 -11.10 0.76 -6.42
N ASP A 377 -11.84 1.45 -5.55
CA ASP A 377 -11.89 1.10 -4.14
C ASP A 377 -12.65 -0.19 -3.90
N SER A 378 -12.15 -1.04 -3.00
CA SER A 378 -12.84 -2.24 -2.55
C SER A 378 -14.03 -1.88 -1.68
N VAL A 379 -15.05 -2.73 -1.70
CA VAL A 379 -16.25 -2.60 -0.86
C VAL A 379 -16.41 -3.90 -0.08
N VAL A 380 -16.57 -3.79 1.23
CA VAL A 380 -16.81 -4.91 2.13
C VAL A 380 -18.02 -4.65 3.01
N ALA A 381 -18.71 -5.70 3.37
CA ALA A 381 -19.62 -5.74 4.50
C ALA A 381 -18.95 -6.47 5.66
N ILE A 382 -19.43 -6.28 6.87
CA ILE A 382 -19.00 -7.06 8.04
C ILE A 382 -20.14 -8.00 8.41
N ASP A 383 -19.85 -9.29 8.56
CA ASP A 383 -20.84 -10.26 8.99
C ASP A 383 -21.02 -10.27 10.52
N ASP A 384 -21.95 -11.09 11.00
CA ASP A 384 -22.29 -11.20 12.43
C ASP A 384 -21.12 -11.72 13.29
N ASP A 385 -20.16 -12.43 12.68
CA ASP A 385 -18.95 -12.94 13.33
C ASP A 385 -17.80 -11.90 13.29
N GLY A 386 -18.00 -10.77 12.65
CA GLY A 386 -17.02 -9.69 12.47
C GLY A 386 -15.98 -9.95 11.38
N ALA A 387 -16.27 -10.88 10.45
CA ALA A 387 -15.44 -11.14 9.28
C ALA A 387 -15.83 -10.24 8.09
N GLU A 388 -14.87 -9.97 7.23
CA GLU A 388 -15.11 -9.19 6.00
C GLU A 388 -15.77 -10.06 4.92
N LEU A 389 -16.91 -9.61 4.42
CA LEU A 389 -17.58 -10.13 3.24
C LEU A 389 -17.30 -9.21 2.03
N PRO A 390 -16.45 -9.61 1.09
CA PRO A 390 -16.13 -8.79 -0.07
C PRO A 390 -17.35 -8.65 -0.99
N VAL A 391 -17.81 -7.40 -1.18
CA VAL A 391 -18.80 -7.04 -2.20
C VAL A 391 -18.11 -6.70 -3.52
N ARG A 392 -16.97 -6.04 -3.44
CA ARG A 392 -16.06 -5.77 -4.57
C ARG A 392 -14.63 -5.85 -4.08
N ARG A 393 -13.80 -6.67 -4.76
CA ARG A 393 -12.36 -6.78 -4.51
C ARG A 393 -11.59 -5.97 -5.54
N SER A 394 -10.89 -4.95 -5.09
CA SER A 394 -10.05 -4.08 -5.92
C SER A 394 -8.89 -3.54 -5.08
N ARG A 395 -8.68 -2.23 -4.95
CA ARG A 395 -7.58 -1.63 -4.18
C ARG A 395 -7.47 -2.23 -2.78
N GLY A 396 -6.25 -2.58 -2.38
CA GLY A 396 -5.93 -3.18 -1.10
C GLY A 396 -6.10 -4.71 -1.04
N TYR A 397 -6.82 -5.31 -2.01
CA TYR A 397 -7.03 -6.76 -2.12
C TYR A 397 -6.52 -7.34 -3.45
N ALA A 398 -6.81 -6.67 -4.55
CA ALA A 398 -6.28 -7.06 -5.85
C ALA A 398 -4.77 -6.74 -5.94
N PRO A 399 -3.97 -7.60 -6.63
CA PRO A 399 -4.35 -8.76 -7.41
C PRO A 399 -4.24 -10.09 -6.66
N LEU A 400 -4.26 -10.09 -5.31
CA LEU A 400 -4.06 -11.32 -4.55
C LEU A 400 -5.14 -12.37 -4.86
N PRO A 401 -4.76 -13.65 -4.99
CA PRO A 401 -5.72 -14.73 -5.18
C PRO A 401 -6.56 -14.96 -3.92
N VAL A 402 -7.76 -15.49 -4.10
CA VAL A 402 -8.61 -15.99 -3.01
C VAL A 402 -8.35 -17.47 -2.86
N GLY A 403 -8.00 -17.89 -1.63
CA GLY A 403 -7.87 -19.30 -1.28
C GLY A 403 -9.27 -19.95 -1.24
N LEU A 404 -9.50 -20.98 -2.04
CA LEU A 404 -10.80 -21.66 -2.10
C LEU A 404 -10.96 -22.76 -1.05
N GLY A 405 -10.17 -22.80 0.00
CA GLY A 405 -10.23 -23.80 1.09
C GLY A 405 -10.59 -25.23 0.63
N GLY A 406 -9.80 -26.22 0.93
CA GLY A 406 -10.04 -27.63 0.58
C GLY A 406 -8.88 -28.28 -0.18
N ALA A 407 -8.75 -29.59 -0.06
CA ALA A 407 -7.72 -30.36 -0.75
C ALA A 407 -7.77 -30.09 -2.24
N ALA A 408 -6.60 -29.88 -2.83
CA ALA A 408 -6.41 -29.81 -4.28
C ALA A 408 -6.80 -31.15 -4.91
N GLY A 409 -8.10 -31.40 -5.04
CA GLY A 409 -8.66 -32.49 -5.81
C GLY A 409 -8.69 -32.08 -7.28
N ASN A 410 -8.84 -33.05 -8.14
CA ASN A 410 -8.95 -32.91 -9.59
C ASN A 410 -10.22 -32.12 -9.98
N ARG A 411 -10.28 -30.82 -9.62
CA ARG A 411 -11.42 -29.94 -9.91
C ARG A 411 -11.18 -29.23 -11.24
N PRO A 412 -12.19 -29.12 -12.10
CA PRO A 412 -12.06 -28.38 -13.35
C PRO A 412 -11.75 -26.90 -13.07
N THR A 413 -10.92 -26.30 -13.90
CA THR A 413 -10.74 -24.84 -13.91
C THR A 413 -12.03 -24.20 -14.35
N VAL A 414 -12.60 -23.33 -13.51
CA VAL A 414 -13.78 -22.53 -13.83
C VAL A 414 -13.36 -21.10 -14.05
N LEU A 415 -13.63 -20.55 -15.23
CA LEU A 415 -13.53 -19.13 -15.52
C LEU A 415 -14.92 -18.52 -15.34
N ALA A 416 -15.07 -17.64 -14.35
CA ALA A 416 -16.26 -16.80 -14.23
C ALA A 416 -15.97 -15.48 -14.99
N THR A 417 -16.78 -15.19 -15.99
CA THR A 417 -16.73 -13.95 -16.79
C THR A 417 -17.83 -12.99 -16.35
#